data_4123c0ada1b21b47b4dc24b3c06f2b89
#
_entry.id   4123c0ada1b21b47b4dc24b3c06f2b89
#
_cell.length_a   1.000
_cell.length_b   1.000
_cell.length_c   1.000
_cell.angle_alpha   90.00
_cell.angle_beta   90.00
_cell.angle_gamma   90.00
#
_symmetry.space_group_name_H-M   'P 1'
#
loop_
_entity.id
_entity.type
_entity.pdbx_description
1 polymer ?
#
loop_
_entity_poly.entity_id
_entity_poly.type
_entity_poly.pdbx_seq_one_letter_code
_entity_poly.pdbx_strand_id
1 'polypeptide(L)'
;TDIICVGEVLIDFIGHEVNTLAQTKDFHRFLGGSPTNVAVNASRLGLNVALVATSGSDGLGDYIINKLNHNKVITSYIRKSLNTPTSVIFISRSKSTPEFIAYREADCQILEDQIPDELLSKSKIFHTTCFALSKEPARSTILNRAHKAKSLGLQLSIDINYSEKIWPNRYEAHQVLKDYLS
;
A
#
# COMPACT_ATOMS: atom_id res chain seq x y z
N THR A 1 11.00 -14.10 -7.03
CA THR A 1 10.57 -12.69 -6.88
C THR A 1 11.73 -11.86 -6.36
N ASP A 2 12.01 -10.70 -6.97
CA ASP A 2 13.07 -9.84 -6.47
C ASP A 2 12.58 -9.02 -5.26
N ILE A 3 11.35 -8.49 -5.37
CA ILE A 3 10.74 -7.66 -4.32
C ILE A 3 9.30 -8.13 -4.06
N ILE A 4 8.96 -8.28 -2.79
CA ILE A 4 7.58 -8.35 -2.32
C ILE A 4 7.24 -6.96 -1.76
N CYS A 5 6.29 -6.27 -2.38
CA CYS A 5 5.71 -5.06 -1.83
C CYS A 5 4.44 -5.43 -1.07
N VAL A 6 4.34 -5.06 0.21
CA VAL A 6 3.20 -5.39 1.06
C VAL A 6 2.62 -4.12 1.63
N GLY A 7 1.34 -3.86 1.41
CA GLY A 7 0.70 -2.69 1.98
C GLY A 7 -0.47 -2.17 1.16
N GLU A 8 -0.71 -0.87 1.28
CA GLU A 8 -1.86 -0.23 0.68
C GLU A 8 -1.85 -0.24 -0.84
N VAL A 9 -2.96 -0.64 -1.42
CA VAL A 9 -3.38 -0.36 -2.78
C VAL A 9 -4.70 0.40 -2.72
N LEU A 10 -4.78 1.51 -3.41
CA LEU A 10 -5.91 2.41 -3.31
C LEU A 10 -6.05 3.28 -4.58
N ILE A 11 -7.08 4.10 -4.60
CA ILE A 11 -7.29 5.08 -5.66
C ILE A 11 -7.05 6.48 -5.10
N ASP A 12 -6.18 7.23 -5.77
CA ASP A 12 -6.04 8.66 -5.54
C ASP A 12 -6.99 9.43 -6.49
N PHE A 13 -7.92 10.16 -5.91
CA PHE A 13 -8.74 11.16 -6.61
C PHE A 13 -8.10 12.54 -6.42
N ILE A 14 -7.35 12.99 -7.42
CA ILE A 14 -6.63 14.26 -7.38
C ILE A 14 -7.47 15.33 -8.09
N GLY A 15 -7.70 16.45 -7.42
CA GLY A 15 -8.44 17.58 -7.97
C GLY A 15 -7.88 18.04 -9.31
N HIS A 16 -8.75 18.32 -10.27
CA HIS A 16 -8.35 18.88 -11.56
C HIS A 16 -7.89 20.34 -11.42
N GLU A 17 -8.60 21.09 -10.61
CA GLU A 17 -8.36 22.52 -10.39
C GLU A 17 -7.43 22.76 -9.20
N VAL A 18 -6.67 23.85 -9.22
CA VAL A 18 -5.90 24.32 -8.05
C VAL A 18 -6.87 24.99 -7.08
N ASN A 19 -7.39 24.23 -6.12
CA ASN A 19 -8.42 24.67 -5.20
C ASN A 19 -8.42 23.85 -3.90
N THR A 20 -9.19 24.27 -2.88
CA THR A 20 -9.46 23.44 -1.69
C THR A 20 -10.35 22.24 -2.05
N LEU A 21 -10.37 21.19 -1.22
CA LEU A 21 -11.28 20.06 -1.43
C LEU A 21 -12.75 20.48 -1.43
N ALA A 22 -13.10 21.47 -0.59
CA ALA A 22 -14.47 21.98 -0.50
C ALA A 22 -14.97 22.67 -1.79
N GLN A 23 -14.07 23.13 -2.62
CA GLN A 23 -14.37 23.87 -3.85
C GLN A 23 -14.09 23.08 -5.13
N THR A 24 -13.32 21.97 -5.01
CA THR A 24 -13.00 21.10 -6.15
C THR A 24 -14.24 20.39 -6.64
N LYS A 25 -14.54 20.51 -7.93
CA LYS A 25 -15.70 19.87 -8.57
C LYS A 25 -15.35 18.56 -9.25
N ASP A 26 -14.18 18.51 -9.90
CA ASP A 26 -13.75 17.39 -10.72
C ASP A 26 -12.45 16.79 -10.21
N PHE A 27 -12.36 15.46 -10.30
CA PHE A 27 -11.21 14.69 -9.85
C PHE A 27 -10.73 13.72 -10.92
N HIS A 28 -9.43 13.63 -11.08
CA HIS A 28 -8.79 12.59 -11.88
C HIS A 28 -8.45 11.39 -11.00
N ARG A 29 -8.73 10.18 -11.54
CA ARG A 29 -8.45 8.93 -10.87
C ARG A 29 -7.06 8.42 -11.23
N PHE A 30 -6.25 8.10 -10.20
CA PHE A 30 -4.94 7.49 -10.32
C PHE A 30 -4.83 6.22 -9.47
N LEU A 31 -3.97 5.30 -9.89
CA LEU A 31 -3.53 4.20 -9.05
C LEU A 31 -2.62 4.77 -7.96
N GLY A 32 -2.95 4.52 -6.69
CA GLY A 32 -2.26 5.04 -5.53
C GLY A 32 -1.76 3.94 -4.58
N GLY A 33 -1.08 4.40 -3.53
CA GLY A 33 -0.39 3.57 -2.55
C GLY A 33 1.12 3.53 -2.79
N SER A 34 1.91 3.82 -1.75
CA SER A 34 3.37 3.86 -1.88
C SER A 34 3.95 2.49 -2.25
N PRO A 35 3.57 1.35 -1.59
CA PRO A 35 4.09 0.04 -2.01
C PRO A 35 3.64 -0.34 -3.43
N THR A 36 2.46 0.12 -3.84
CA THR A 36 1.95 -0.05 -5.20
C THR A 36 2.81 0.70 -6.22
N ASN A 37 3.19 1.94 -5.90
CA ASN A 37 4.07 2.74 -6.76
C ASN A 37 5.46 2.13 -6.86
N VAL A 38 6.02 1.60 -5.77
CA VAL A 38 7.29 0.87 -5.77
C VAL A 38 7.17 -0.38 -6.65
N ALA A 39 6.11 -1.16 -6.51
CA ALA A 39 5.90 -2.37 -7.30
C ALA A 39 5.83 -2.07 -8.81
N VAL A 40 5.06 -1.06 -9.21
CA VAL A 40 4.93 -0.67 -10.62
C VAL A 40 6.27 -0.18 -11.19
N ASN A 41 6.97 0.70 -10.48
CA ASN A 41 8.21 1.27 -10.99
C ASN A 41 9.35 0.24 -11.01
N ALA A 42 9.47 -0.60 -10.00
CA ALA A 42 10.46 -1.69 -9.99
C ALA A 42 10.20 -2.70 -11.11
N SER A 43 8.93 -3.04 -11.38
CA SER A 43 8.57 -3.90 -12.50
C SER A 43 8.91 -3.27 -13.86
N ARG A 44 8.69 -1.96 -14.03
CA ARG A 44 9.09 -1.22 -15.23
C ARG A 44 10.62 -1.20 -15.45
N LEU A 45 11.39 -1.27 -14.37
CA LEU A 45 12.84 -1.41 -14.41
C LEU A 45 13.32 -2.85 -14.67
N GLY A 46 12.41 -3.78 -14.87
CA GLY A 46 12.72 -5.18 -15.24
C GLY A 46 12.83 -6.14 -14.07
N LEU A 47 12.50 -5.72 -12.84
CA LEU A 47 12.48 -6.60 -11.68
C LEU A 47 11.20 -7.44 -11.66
N ASN A 48 11.28 -8.64 -11.07
CA ASN A 48 10.15 -9.52 -10.83
C ASN A 48 9.52 -9.17 -9.47
N VAL A 49 8.36 -8.50 -9.48
CA VAL A 49 7.75 -7.90 -8.29
C VAL A 49 6.36 -8.45 -8.02
N ALA A 50 6.11 -8.88 -6.78
CA ALA A 50 4.79 -9.22 -6.30
C ALA A 50 4.23 -8.10 -5.41
N LEU A 51 2.96 -7.77 -5.58
CA LEU A 51 2.22 -6.91 -4.67
C LEU A 51 1.26 -7.73 -3.82
N VAL A 52 1.39 -7.64 -2.51
CA VAL A 52 0.46 -8.20 -1.53
C VAL A 52 -0.37 -7.07 -0.96
N ALA A 53 -1.66 -7.10 -1.23
CA ALA A 53 -2.58 -6.03 -0.86
C ALA A 53 -4.02 -6.56 -0.82
N THR A 54 -4.96 -5.72 -0.39
CA THR A 54 -6.39 -6.01 -0.50
C THR A 54 -7.11 -4.82 -1.13
N SER A 55 -7.92 -5.08 -2.14
CA SER A 55 -8.86 -4.13 -2.76
C SER A 55 -10.30 -4.58 -2.55
N GLY A 56 -11.26 -3.71 -2.80
CA GLY A 56 -12.66 -4.11 -2.88
C GLY A 56 -12.97 -4.95 -4.12
N SER A 57 -14.05 -5.72 -4.05
CA SER A 57 -14.64 -6.42 -5.20
C SER A 57 -15.60 -5.48 -5.93
N ASP A 58 -15.08 -4.38 -6.44
CA ASP A 58 -15.80 -3.29 -7.08
C ASP A 58 -15.05 -2.77 -8.32
N GLY A 59 -15.65 -1.83 -9.05
CA GLY A 59 -15.07 -1.29 -10.28
C GLY A 59 -13.73 -0.55 -10.09
N LEU A 60 -13.44 -0.04 -8.89
CA LEU A 60 -12.14 0.55 -8.57
C LEU A 60 -11.08 -0.55 -8.34
N GLY A 61 -11.45 -1.64 -7.67
CA GLY A 61 -10.61 -2.83 -7.53
C GLY A 61 -10.28 -3.46 -8.88
N ASP A 62 -11.24 -3.53 -9.81
CA ASP A 62 -11.00 -3.99 -11.19
C ASP A 62 -10.01 -3.09 -11.93
N TYR A 63 -10.15 -1.79 -11.79
CA TYR A 63 -9.20 -0.83 -12.36
C TYR A 63 -7.78 -1.03 -11.82
N ILE A 64 -7.63 -1.22 -10.51
CA ILE A 64 -6.35 -1.50 -9.86
C ILE A 64 -5.69 -2.73 -10.49
N ILE A 65 -6.39 -3.86 -10.51
CA ILE A 65 -5.87 -5.13 -11.06
C ILE A 65 -5.45 -4.97 -12.51
N ASN A 66 -6.29 -4.34 -13.34
CA ASN A 66 -5.98 -4.11 -14.75
C ASN A 66 -4.71 -3.26 -14.95
N LYS A 67 -4.55 -2.19 -14.14
CA LYS A 67 -3.35 -1.34 -14.18
C LYS A 67 -2.08 -2.08 -13.75
N LEU A 68 -2.17 -2.89 -12.70
CA LEU A 68 -1.03 -3.68 -12.20
C LEU A 68 -0.61 -4.75 -13.21
N ASN A 69 -1.56 -5.48 -13.80
CA ASN A 69 -1.32 -6.49 -14.83
C ASN A 69 -0.67 -5.86 -16.07
N HIS A 70 -1.14 -4.68 -16.50
CA HIS A 70 -0.54 -3.94 -17.62
C HIS A 70 0.94 -3.58 -17.35
N ASN A 71 1.29 -3.35 -16.08
CA ASN A 71 2.66 -3.08 -15.66
C ASN A 71 3.43 -4.34 -15.23
N LYS A 72 2.92 -5.54 -15.51
CA LYS A 72 3.56 -6.84 -15.24
C LYS A 72 3.87 -7.10 -13.76
N VAL A 73 3.15 -6.45 -12.84
CA VAL A 73 3.20 -6.77 -11.41
C VAL A 73 2.47 -8.07 -11.15
N ILE A 74 3.05 -8.97 -10.35
CA ILE A 74 2.37 -10.21 -9.93
C ILE A 74 1.24 -9.85 -8.96
N THR A 75 -0.01 -10.11 -9.39
CA THR A 75 -1.24 -9.73 -8.67
C THR A 75 -1.92 -10.90 -7.98
N SER A 76 -1.37 -12.11 -8.06
CA SER A 76 -1.95 -13.33 -7.46
C SER A 76 -2.08 -13.28 -5.93
N TYR A 77 -1.38 -12.36 -5.29
CA TYR A 77 -1.42 -12.13 -3.84
C TYR A 77 -2.30 -10.91 -3.45
N ILE A 78 -3.04 -10.36 -4.39
CA ILE A 78 -4.02 -9.31 -4.12
C ILE A 78 -5.38 -9.96 -3.88
N ARG A 79 -5.90 -9.76 -2.67
CA ARG A 79 -7.25 -10.22 -2.31
C ARG A 79 -8.29 -9.19 -2.76
N LYS A 80 -9.42 -9.67 -3.27
CA LYS A 80 -10.62 -8.86 -3.47
C LYS A 80 -11.60 -9.12 -2.33
N SER A 81 -11.86 -8.09 -1.53
CA SER A 81 -12.83 -8.15 -0.44
C SER A 81 -14.25 -7.97 -0.97
N LEU A 82 -15.16 -8.85 -0.55
CA LEU A 82 -16.60 -8.69 -0.81
C LEU A 82 -17.28 -7.78 0.22
N ASN A 83 -16.64 -7.58 1.37
CA ASN A 83 -17.25 -6.92 2.52
C ASN A 83 -16.76 -5.48 2.75
N THR A 84 -15.66 -5.09 2.09
CA THR A 84 -15.09 -3.75 2.23
C THR A 84 -14.83 -3.15 0.85
N PRO A 85 -15.22 -1.89 0.61
CA PRO A 85 -14.95 -1.22 -0.65
C PRO A 85 -13.46 -0.93 -0.84
N THR A 86 -13.05 -0.70 -2.08
CA THR A 86 -11.71 -0.22 -2.40
C THR A 86 -11.44 1.10 -1.70
N SER A 87 -10.30 1.19 -1.01
CA SER A 87 -9.86 2.41 -0.34
C SER A 87 -9.59 3.54 -1.32
N VAL A 88 -9.93 4.75 -0.93
CA VAL A 88 -9.75 5.94 -1.76
C VAL A 88 -9.17 7.10 -0.95
N ILE A 89 -8.40 7.96 -1.60
CA ILE A 89 -7.91 9.21 -1.04
C ILE A 89 -8.33 10.35 -1.96
N PHE A 90 -9.00 11.37 -1.40
CA PHE A 90 -9.25 12.62 -2.10
C PHE A 90 -8.15 13.62 -1.78
N ILE A 91 -7.55 14.20 -2.81
CA ILE A 91 -6.40 15.07 -2.70
C ILE A 91 -6.69 16.38 -3.44
N SER A 92 -6.55 17.51 -2.74
CA SER A 92 -6.64 18.82 -3.39
C SER A 92 -5.40 19.08 -4.24
N ARG A 93 -5.57 19.78 -5.36
CA ARG A 93 -4.43 20.32 -6.10
C ARG A 93 -4.08 21.67 -5.52
N SER A 94 -2.91 21.80 -4.90
CA SER A 94 -2.48 23.04 -4.23
C SER A 94 -1.08 23.46 -4.69
N LYS A 95 -0.79 24.77 -4.58
CA LYS A 95 0.58 25.32 -4.74
C LYS A 95 1.41 25.19 -3.46
N SER A 96 0.78 24.86 -2.35
CA SER A 96 1.39 24.58 -1.05
C SER A 96 1.19 23.10 -0.67
N THR A 97 1.03 22.79 0.62
CA THR A 97 0.73 21.44 1.09
C THR A 97 -0.70 21.06 0.69
N PRO A 98 -0.91 19.97 -0.08
CA PRO A 98 -2.24 19.52 -0.44
C PRO A 98 -3.05 19.09 0.79
N GLU A 99 -4.35 19.36 0.76
CA GLU A 99 -5.30 18.70 1.66
C GLU A 99 -5.52 17.27 1.17
N PHE A 100 -5.67 16.31 2.09
CA PHE A 100 -6.12 14.98 1.72
C PHE A 100 -7.08 14.40 2.76
N ILE A 101 -8.02 13.59 2.30
CA ILE A 101 -8.95 12.80 3.12
C ILE A 101 -8.82 11.35 2.67
N ALA A 102 -8.43 10.47 3.60
CA ALA A 102 -8.25 9.06 3.33
C ALA A 102 -9.45 8.25 3.86
N TYR A 103 -10.19 7.64 2.95
CA TYR A 103 -11.22 6.66 3.26
C TYR A 103 -10.57 5.27 3.14
N ARG A 104 -10.11 4.75 4.27
CA ARG A 104 -9.34 3.53 4.38
C ARG A 104 -10.22 2.37 4.81
N GLU A 105 -10.38 1.40 3.92
CA GLU A 105 -11.23 0.23 4.11
C GLU A 105 -10.49 -1.06 3.73
N ALA A 106 -10.55 -1.48 2.47
CA ALA A 106 -9.93 -2.72 2.02
C ALA A 106 -8.40 -2.75 2.18
N ASP A 107 -7.71 -1.61 2.03
CA ASP A 107 -6.25 -1.53 2.16
C ASP A 107 -5.70 -2.00 3.50
N CYS A 108 -6.53 -1.94 4.55
CA CYS A 108 -6.17 -2.40 5.89
C CYS A 108 -6.40 -3.91 6.11
N GLN A 109 -7.06 -4.61 5.17
CA GLN A 109 -7.49 -6.01 5.31
C GLN A 109 -6.47 -7.00 4.73
N ILE A 110 -5.20 -6.82 5.06
CA ILE A 110 -4.14 -7.76 4.66
C ILE A 110 -4.01 -8.83 5.73
N LEU A 111 -4.12 -10.10 5.32
CA LEU A 111 -4.07 -11.27 6.20
C LEU A 111 -2.87 -12.16 5.89
N GLU A 112 -2.44 -12.96 6.85
CA GLU A 112 -1.21 -13.78 6.78
C GLU A 112 -1.18 -14.76 5.62
N ASP A 113 -2.32 -15.35 5.28
CA ASP A 113 -2.45 -16.32 4.19
C ASP A 113 -2.16 -15.72 2.80
N GLN A 114 -2.15 -14.38 2.68
CA GLN A 114 -1.73 -13.69 1.45
C GLN A 114 -0.20 -13.65 1.29
N ILE A 115 0.56 -13.96 2.34
CA ILE A 115 2.03 -13.93 2.33
C ILE A 115 2.57 -15.34 2.72
N PRO A 116 2.40 -16.36 1.87
CA PRO A 116 2.85 -17.71 2.18
C PRO A 116 4.37 -17.79 2.29
N ASP A 117 4.86 -18.75 3.10
CA ASP A 117 6.30 -18.97 3.30
C ASP A 117 7.04 -19.25 1.98
N GLU A 118 6.35 -19.87 1.01
CA GLU A 118 6.91 -20.12 -0.32
C GLU A 118 7.22 -18.80 -1.06
N LEU A 119 6.38 -17.78 -0.92
CA LEU A 119 6.64 -16.46 -1.51
C LEU A 119 7.87 -15.81 -0.86
N LEU A 120 7.96 -15.87 0.48
CA LEU A 120 9.10 -15.32 1.21
C LEU A 120 10.40 -16.01 0.81
N SER A 121 10.44 -17.36 0.85
CA SER A 121 11.66 -18.14 0.56
C SER A 121 12.24 -17.95 -0.85
N LYS A 122 11.41 -17.48 -1.79
CA LYS A 122 11.80 -17.21 -3.19
C LYS A 122 12.04 -15.72 -3.48
N SER A 123 12.14 -14.90 -2.44
CA SER A 123 12.25 -13.44 -2.59
C SER A 123 13.52 -12.89 -1.94
N LYS A 124 13.89 -11.66 -2.30
CA LYS A 124 15.13 -11.02 -1.80
C LYS A 124 14.83 -9.85 -0.86
N ILE A 125 13.80 -9.09 -1.16
CA ILE A 125 13.43 -7.86 -0.44
C ILE A 125 11.96 -7.94 -0.04
N PHE A 126 11.68 -7.61 1.23
CA PHE A 126 10.34 -7.38 1.76
C PHE A 126 10.17 -5.86 2.01
N HIS A 127 9.30 -5.22 1.25
CA HIS A 127 9.06 -3.78 1.30
C HIS A 127 7.67 -3.46 1.81
N THR A 128 7.56 -2.49 2.72
CA THR A 128 6.27 -1.95 3.21
C THR A 128 6.35 -0.45 3.43
N THR A 129 5.30 0.12 4.02
CA THR A 129 5.19 1.56 4.31
C THR A 129 4.71 1.82 5.73
N CYS A 130 5.07 2.98 6.25
CA CYS A 130 4.53 3.49 7.51
C CYS A 130 3.00 3.67 7.45
N PHE A 131 2.45 3.97 6.28
CA PHE A 131 1.01 4.07 6.06
C PHE A 131 0.30 2.73 6.25
N ALA A 132 0.82 1.64 5.67
CA ALA A 132 0.26 0.30 5.81
C ALA A 132 0.28 -0.18 7.27
N LEU A 133 1.35 0.15 8.00
CA LEU A 133 1.53 -0.22 9.40
C LEU A 133 0.61 0.55 10.37
N SER A 134 -0.16 1.53 9.92
CA SER A 134 -0.97 2.38 10.80
C SER A 134 -2.28 1.76 11.26
N LYS A 135 -2.75 0.68 10.62
CA LYS A 135 -4.04 0.05 10.95
C LYS A 135 -3.96 -1.48 10.99
N GLU A 136 -4.77 -2.06 11.89
CA GLU A 136 -5.03 -3.49 11.94
C GLU A 136 -6.09 -3.92 10.88
N PRO A 137 -6.09 -5.18 10.45
CA PRO A 137 -5.13 -6.27 10.77
C PRO A 137 -3.82 -6.21 9.98
N ALA A 138 -3.69 -5.29 9.02
CA ALA A 138 -2.49 -5.20 8.17
C ALA A 138 -1.19 -5.02 8.99
N ARG A 139 -1.20 -4.18 10.04
CA ARG A 139 -0.05 -3.96 10.93
C ARG A 139 0.50 -5.27 11.47
N SER A 140 -0.32 -6.02 12.22
CA SER A 140 0.11 -7.28 12.84
C SER A 140 0.58 -8.30 11.80
N THR A 141 -0.14 -8.43 10.70
CA THR A 141 0.24 -9.30 9.58
C THR A 141 1.61 -8.91 9.01
N ILE A 142 1.81 -7.64 8.70
CA ILE A 142 3.06 -7.15 8.10
C ILE A 142 4.23 -7.35 9.05
N LEU A 143 4.09 -7.02 10.34
CA LEU A 143 5.15 -7.22 11.33
C LEU A 143 5.54 -8.70 11.46
N ASN A 144 4.56 -9.59 11.65
CA ASN A 144 4.80 -11.03 11.76
C ASN A 144 5.52 -11.58 10.51
N ARG A 145 5.06 -11.18 9.33
CA ARG A 145 5.65 -11.67 8.08
C ARG A 145 6.99 -11.03 7.76
N ALA A 146 7.25 -9.78 8.20
CA ALA A 146 8.55 -9.14 8.09
C ALA A 146 9.61 -9.83 8.99
N HIS A 147 9.27 -10.14 10.24
CA HIS A 147 10.15 -10.92 11.12
C HIS A 147 10.48 -12.29 10.52
N LYS A 148 9.47 -12.98 9.95
CA LYS A 148 9.71 -14.23 9.24
C LYS A 148 10.59 -14.04 8.01
N ALA A 149 10.36 -13.01 7.20
CA ALA A 149 11.18 -12.69 6.05
C ALA A 149 12.64 -12.46 6.45
N LYS A 150 12.88 -11.67 7.49
CA LYS A 150 14.22 -11.42 8.05
C LYS A 150 14.88 -12.73 8.49
N SER A 151 14.17 -13.63 9.19
CA SER A 151 14.69 -14.93 9.61
C SER A 151 15.08 -15.85 8.43
N LEU A 152 14.47 -15.63 7.26
CA LEU A 152 14.79 -16.31 6.00
C LEU A 152 15.90 -15.58 5.19
N GLY A 153 16.45 -14.50 5.70
CA GLY A 153 17.54 -13.75 5.08
C GLY A 153 17.12 -12.67 4.07
N LEU A 154 15.83 -12.32 4.00
CA LEU A 154 15.39 -11.21 3.16
C LEU A 154 15.84 -9.86 3.75
N GLN A 155 16.11 -8.91 2.88
CA GLN A 155 16.30 -7.52 3.28
C GLN A 155 14.94 -6.86 3.55
N LEU A 156 14.82 -6.17 4.69
CA LEU A 156 13.65 -5.36 4.99
C LEU A 156 13.83 -3.95 4.45
N SER A 157 12.80 -3.42 3.83
CA SER A 157 12.74 -2.07 3.28
C SER A 157 11.44 -1.38 3.67
N ILE A 158 11.50 -0.11 4.02
CA ILE A 158 10.30 0.63 4.41
C ILE A 158 10.35 2.08 3.88
N ASP A 159 9.21 2.54 3.38
CA ASP A 159 8.95 3.96 3.15
C ASP A 159 8.36 4.58 4.43
N ILE A 160 9.13 5.44 5.09
CA ILE A 160 8.73 6.01 6.38
C ILE A 160 7.68 7.11 6.23
N ASN A 161 7.56 7.75 5.11
CA ASN A 161 6.59 8.81 4.77
C ASN A 161 5.50 9.07 5.85
N TYR A 162 5.95 9.55 7.01
CA TYR A 162 5.12 9.74 8.20
C TYR A 162 4.13 10.89 8.01
N SER A 163 2.90 10.68 8.46
CA SER A 163 1.86 11.71 8.49
C SER A 163 1.10 11.68 9.81
N GLU A 164 0.97 12.82 10.47
CA GLU A 164 0.17 12.96 11.71
C GLU A 164 -1.32 12.69 11.48
N LYS A 165 -1.82 12.90 10.26
CA LYS A 165 -3.20 12.57 9.89
C LYS A 165 -3.46 11.05 9.86
N ILE A 166 -2.43 10.26 9.62
CA ILE A 166 -2.49 8.79 9.54
C ILE A 166 -2.12 8.17 10.89
N TRP A 167 -1.17 8.77 11.59
CA TRP A 167 -0.69 8.35 12.89
C TRP A 167 -0.92 9.45 13.93
N PRO A 168 -2.09 9.49 14.59
CA PRO A 168 -2.36 10.50 15.62
C PRO A 168 -1.40 10.41 16.81
N ASN A 169 -0.86 9.21 17.08
CA ASN A 169 0.12 8.97 18.13
C ASN A 169 1.51 8.73 17.51
N ARG A 170 2.35 9.76 17.56
CA ARG A 170 3.73 9.70 17.05
C ARG A 170 4.60 8.68 17.78
N TYR A 171 4.40 8.51 19.08
CA TYR A 171 5.15 7.53 19.86
C TYR A 171 4.84 6.11 19.42
N GLU A 172 3.55 5.79 19.22
CA GLU A 172 3.11 4.49 18.69
C GLU A 172 3.74 4.22 17.32
N ALA A 173 3.71 5.19 16.39
CA ALA A 173 4.35 5.06 15.08
C ALA A 173 5.83 4.71 15.22
N HIS A 174 6.56 5.40 16.11
CA HIS A 174 7.96 5.15 16.33
C HIS A 174 8.25 3.74 16.88
N GLN A 175 7.42 3.24 17.81
CA GLN A 175 7.56 1.88 18.35
C GLN A 175 7.31 0.82 17.27
N VAL A 176 6.26 0.98 16.45
CA VAL A 176 5.94 0.06 15.35
C VAL A 176 7.04 0.04 14.28
N LEU A 177 7.56 1.22 13.91
CA LEU A 177 8.69 1.30 12.96
C LEU A 177 9.96 0.65 13.50
N LYS A 178 10.25 0.83 14.80
CA LYS A 178 11.38 0.19 15.46
C LYS A 178 11.24 -1.33 15.49
N ASP A 179 10.03 -1.83 15.79
CA ASP A 179 9.73 -3.27 15.76
C ASP A 179 9.91 -3.85 14.36
N TYR A 180 9.41 -3.17 13.31
CA TYR A 180 9.61 -3.61 11.93
C TYR A 180 11.09 -3.75 11.54
N LEU A 181 11.95 -2.87 12.04
CA LEU A 181 13.38 -2.84 11.70
C LEU A 181 14.25 -3.74 12.60
N SER A 182 13.70 -4.22 13.75
CA SER A 182 14.42 -5.09 14.69
C SER A 182 14.63 -6.49 14.13
#